data_cbd74ca8a63d3047626f240beb58e7b6
#
_entry.id   cbd74ca8a63d3047626f240beb58e7b6
#
_cell.length_a   1.000
_cell.length_b   1.000
_cell.length_c   1.000
_cell.angle_alpha   90.00
_cell.angle_beta   90.00
_cell.angle_gamma   90.00
#
_symmetry.space_group_name_H-M   'P 1'
#
loop_
_entity.id
_entity.type
_entity.pdbx_description
1 polymer ?
#
loop_
_entity_poly.entity_id
_entity_poly.type
_entity_poly.pdbx_seq_one_letter_code
_entity_poly.pdbx_strand_id
1 'polypeptide(L)'
;MPFRHWRKSRWGSGLLILFILFSQIYAQDNRLRLKQADLLENITVDGQSMQFLRGNVIFKKGDMVMNCDWARFDQKTEQGFLFGNVSMVEDVQNLTCDSLFVDSPKDIMIAYSNTHVWDTTYSLVADTLFYFSELDSGSANGNATLIQDKQTIKGDRIEYFEIPESDGVSYAARGNVSITEEGRLATCGEAIYDRENGKTTLRIKPKILDNNQTIAGSEIFLEYDEDVLKSLFIPSEAHATHPSTGIRQWTEIVDGDTLTFEDSLSFTDDMTGSILRGFFTDGIMDSMRLEGMATTLYHIFEDSVYQGKNEASGDTIIMNFADNDLQKIFVNGGSRGTYTPDSTGADVDGPIHYES
;
A
#
# COMPACT_ATOMS: atom_id res chain seq x y z
N MET A 1 -10.88 -2.47 24.47
CA MET A 1 -9.46 -2.73 24.19
C MET A 1 -9.16 -2.46 22.72
N PRO A 2 -8.90 -1.23 22.29
CA PRO A 2 -9.03 -0.89 20.87
C PRO A 2 -7.76 -0.83 20.10
N PHE A 3 -6.61 -0.96 20.37
CA PHE A 3 -5.46 -0.85 19.46
C PHE A 3 -4.47 -2.03 19.59
N ARG A 4 -4.97 -3.23 19.56
CA ARG A 4 -4.22 -4.41 19.95
C ARG A 4 -3.30 -5.00 18.90
N HIS A 5 -2.87 -4.44 17.84
CA HIS A 5 -1.85 -5.00 16.93
C HIS A 5 -1.30 -4.02 15.88
N TRP A 6 -0.73 -2.91 16.30
CA TRP A 6 0.35 -2.31 15.50
C TRP A 6 1.66 -3.04 15.82
N ARG A 7 1.69 -4.33 15.53
CA ARG A 7 2.93 -5.10 15.65
C ARG A 7 3.80 -4.76 14.45
N LYS A 8 5.10 -4.48 14.73
CA LYS A 8 6.23 -4.31 13.81
C LYS A 8 5.88 -4.73 12.37
N SER A 9 5.25 -3.86 11.61
CA SER A 9 5.06 -4.06 10.20
C SER A 9 6.11 -3.26 9.47
N ARG A 10 6.88 -3.96 8.71
CA ARG A 10 7.92 -3.43 7.84
C ARG A 10 7.27 -2.81 6.60
N TRP A 11 6.56 -1.69 6.77
CA TRP A 11 6.00 -0.96 5.62
C TRP A 11 7.09 -0.32 4.74
N GLY A 12 8.33 -0.38 5.14
CA GLY A 12 9.44 0.26 4.46
C GLY A 12 10.45 -0.68 3.81
N SER A 13 10.58 -1.94 4.23
CA SER A 13 11.65 -2.82 3.70
C SER A 13 11.27 -3.64 2.48
N GLY A 14 10.00 -3.67 2.11
CA GLY A 14 9.49 -4.53 1.04
C GLY A 14 9.57 -3.97 -0.38
N LEU A 15 9.74 -2.66 -0.59
CA LEU A 15 9.74 -2.05 -1.94
C LEU A 15 11.13 -1.98 -2.59
N LEU A 16 12.09 -2.77 -2.16
CA LEU A 16 13.50 -2.43 -2.26
C LEU A 16 14.22 -2.88 -3.53
N ILE A 17 13.68 -3.67 -4.44
CA ILE A 17 14.50 -4.24 -5.52
C ILE A 17 13.73 -4.40 -6.83
N LEU A 18 12.98 -3.38 -7.26
CA LEU A 18 12.23 -3.58 -8.49
C LEU A 18 13.06 -3.43 -9.77
N PHE A 19 14.17 -2.67 -9.79
CA PHE A 19 14.89 -2.38 -11.04
C PHE A 19 16.39 -2.10 -10.88
N ILE A 20 17.07 -2.48 -9.79
CA ILE A 20 18.48 -2.11 -9.54
C ILE A 20 19.50 -2.92 -10.37
N LEU A 21 19.12 -3.79 -11.28
CA LEU A 21 20.06 -4.74 -11.87
C LEU A 21 20.56 -4.45 -13.28
N PHE A 22 20.42 -3.25 -13.82
CA PHE A 22 21.03 -2.96 -15.12
C PHE A 22 22.31 -2.10 -15.07
N SER A 23 22.89 -1.85 -13.91
CA SER A 23 24.12 -1.04 -13.79
C SER A 23 25.31 -1.83 -13.23
N GLN A 24 25.77 -2.83 -13.96
CA GLN A 24 27.16 -3.30 -13.81
C GLN A 24 27.87 -3.02 -15.13
N ILE A 25 28.54 -1.86 -15.20
CA ILE A 25 29.39 -1.48 -16.32
C ILE A 25 30.66 -2.35 -16.31
N TYR A 26 30.58 -3.48 -16.98
CA TYR A 26 31.74 -4.04 -17.64
C TYR A 26 31.62 -3.71 -19.13
N ALA A 27 32.77 -3.35 -19.79
CA ALA A 27 32.81 -3.15 -21.23
C ALA A 27 32.59 -4.48 -21.97
N GLN A 28 31.42 -5.10 -21.78
CA GLN A 28 30.91 -6.18 -22.60
C GLN A 28 30.28 -5.56 -23.84
N ASP A 29 30.38 -6.32 -24.95
CA ASP A 29 29.76 -5.98 -26.21
C ASP A 29 28.20 -5.91 -26.01
N ASN A 30 27.73 -4.69 -25.77
CA ASN A 30 26.35 -4.40 -25.32
C ASN A 30 25.34 -4.39 -26.47
N ARG A 31 25.68 -5.02 -27.61
CA ARG A 31 24.82 -5.12 -28.78
C ARG A 31 23.88 -6.32 -28.71
N LEU A 32 22.64 -6.10 -29.17
CA LEU A 32 21.70 -7.19 -29.37
C LEU A 32 22.15 -8.08 -30.54
N ARG A 33 22.48 -9.33 -30.29
CA ARG A 33 22.97 -10.28 -31.27
C ARG A 33 22.06 -11.49 -31.42
N LEU A 34 21.67 -11.80 -32.63
CA LEU A 34 21.05 -13.07 -32.97
C LEU A 34 22.04 -14.22 -32.72
N LYS A 35 21.63 -15.22 -31.98
CA LYS A 35 22.39 -16.46 -31.72
C LYS A 35 21.83 -17.64 -32.48
N GLN A 36 20.51 -17.74 -32.62
CA GLN A 36 19.83 -18.84 -33.25
C GLN A 36 18.50 -18.42 -33.89
N ALA A 37 18.15 -19.02 -34.99
CA ALA A 37 16.83 -19.09 -35.60
C ALA A 37 16.81 -20.30 -36.54
N ASP A 38 15.65 -20.94 -36.74
CA ASP A 38 15.51 -22.03 -37.71
C ASP A 38 15.46 -21.48 -39.13
N LEU A 39 14.88 -20.29 -39.30
CA LEU A 39 14.78 -19.60 -40.58
C LEU A 39 15.11 -18.11 -40.41
N LEU A 40 15.95 -17.58 -41.33
CA LEU A 40 16.25 -16.17 -41.46
C LEU A 40 15.98 -15.72 -42.88
N GLU A 41 15.13 -14.72 -43.05
CA GLU A 41 14.83 -14.07 -44.32
C GLU A 41 15.20 -12.58 -44.23
N ASN A 42 15.95 -12.06 -45.21
CA ASN A 42 16.20 -10.63 -45.34
C ASN A 42 15.21 -10.04 -46.33
N ILE A 43 14.43 -9.08 -45.89
CA ILE A 43 13.41 -8.41 -46.69
C ILE A 43 13.69 -6.91 -46.68
N THR A 44 13.56 -6.28 -47.86
CA THR A 44 13.63 -4.83 -47.97
C THR A 44 12.21 -4.26 -47.99
N VAL A 45 11.85 -3.49 -46.98
CA VAL A 45 10.57 -2.78 -46.89
C VAL A 45 10.87 -1.27 -46.86
N ASP A 46 10.31 -0.54 -47.81
CA ASP A 46 10.49 0.91 -47.93
C ASP A 46 11.98 1.37 -47.92
N GLY A 47 12.85 0.56 -48.52
CA GLY A 47 14.30 0.83 -48.58
C GLY A 47 15.08 0.50 -47.32
N GLN A 48 14.45 -0.03 -46.28
CA GLN A 48 15.09 -0.56 -45.07
C GLN A 48 15.21 -2.09 -45.15
N SER A 49 16.39 -2.60 -44.81
CA SER A 49 16.62 -4.05 -44.74
C SER A 49 16.21 -4.54 -43.34
N MET A 50 15.24 -5.42 -43.29
CA MET A 50 14.79 -6.08 -42.06
C MET A 50 15.00 -7.58 -42.14
N GLN A 51 15.36 -8.15 -41.03
CA GLN A 51 15.44 -9.60 -40.84
C GLN A 51 14.14 -10.12 -40.22
N PHE A 52 13.56 -11.13 -40.85
CA PHE A 52 12.49 -11.92 -40.30
C PHE A 52 13.05 -13.26 -39.86
N LEU A 53 12.84 -13.58 -38.59
CA LEU A 53 13.38 -14.75 -37.93
C LEU A 53 12.21 -15.63 -37.45
N ARG A 54 12.30 -16.93 -37.66
CA ARG A 54 11.25 -17.88 -37.28
C ARG A 54 11.85 -19.14 -36.67
N GLY A 55 11.18 -19.67 -35.68
CA GLY A 55 11.47 -20.93 -35.01
C GLY A 55 12.71 -20.83 -34.10
N ASN A 56 12.54 -21.14 -32.84
CA ASN A 56 13.61 -21.19 -31.84
C ASN A 56 14.54 -19.98 -31.88
N VAL A 57 13.96 -18.77 -31.96
CA VAL A 57 14.74 -17.52 -32.08
C VAL A 57 15.37 -17.18 -30.75
N ILE A 58 16.68 -17.01 -30.73
CA ILE A 58 17.45 -16.64 -29.53
C ILE A 58 18.31 -15.42 -29.82
N PHE A 59 18.08 -14.36 -29.01
CA PHE A 59 18.97 -13.19 -28.96
C PHE A 59 19.77 -13.19 -27.67
N LYS A 60 20.95 -12.54 -27.73
CA LYS A 60 21.78 -12.29 -26.57
C LYS A 60 22.29 -10.82 -26.55
N LYS A 61 22.26 -10.19 -25.36
CA LYS A 61 22.84 -8.86 -25.10
C LYS A 61 23.57 -8.93 -23.74
N GLY A 62 24.90 -8.90 -23.75
CA GLY A 62 25.65 -9.18 -22.52
C GLY A 62 25.32 -10.58 -21.97
N ASP A 63 24.87 -10.65 -20.74
CA ASP A 63 24.41 -11.90 -20.08
C ASP A 63 22.92 -12.17 -20.28
N MET A 64 22.16 -11.17 -20.75
CA MET A 64 20.74 -11.30 -21.06
C MET A 64 20.50 -12.23 -22.24
N VAL A 65 19.60 -13.17 -22.08
CA VAL A 65 19.14 -14.11 -23.11
C VAL A 65 17.63 -13.92 -23.32
N MET A 66 17.25 -13.71 -24.59
CA MET A 66 15.85 -13.57 -25.00
C MET A 66 15.48 -14.70 -25.96
N ASN A 67 14.32 -15.32 -25.74
CA ASN A 67 13.78 -16.34 -26.62
C ASN A 67 12.40 -15.92 -27.13
N CYS A 68 12.03 -16.33 -28.35
CA CYS A 68 10.69 -16.15 -28.91
C CYS A 68 10.42 -17.10 -30.07
N ASP A 69 9.18 -17.19 -30.53
CA ASP A 69 8.80 -18.02 -31.68
C ASP A 69 9.22 -17.37 -33.00
N TRP A 70 9.09 -16.05 -33.12
CA TRP A 70 9.52 -15.30 -34.28
C TRP A 70 9.87 -13.83 -33.92
N ALA A 71 10.67 -13.19 -34.76
CA ALA A 71 11.08 -11.81 -34.58
C ALA A 71 11.23 -11.06 -35.90
N ARG A 72 11.08 -9.74 -35.82
CA ARG A 72 11.48 -8.76 -36.81
C ARG A 72 12.60 -7.91 -36.24
N PHE A 73 13.75 -7.89 -36.86
CA PHE A 73 14.95 -7.21 -36.37
C PHE A 73 15.59 -6.36 -37.46
N ASP A 74 15.88 -5.11 -37.14
CA ASP A 74 16.68 -4.19 -37.97
C ASP A 74 18.10 -4.12 -37.42
N GLN A 75 19.05 -4.71 -38.12
CA GLN A 75 20.46 -4.70 -37.70
C GLN A 75 21.12 -3.32 -37.71
N LYS A 76 20.61 -2.38 -38.50
CA LYS A 76 21.18 -1.04 -38.61
C LYS A 76 20.79 -0.16 -37.41
N THR A 77 19.54 -0.25 -37.00
CA THR A 77 19.01 0.50 -35.87
C THR A 77 19.12 -0.26 -34.57
N GLU A 78 19.44 -1.56 -34.59
CA GLU A 78 19.43 -2.49 -33.46
C GLU A 78 18.09 -2.52 -32.71
N GLN A 79 17.00 -2.36 -33.48
CA GLN A 79 15.64 -2.43 -32.98
C GLN A 79 15.01 -3.74 -33.35
N GLY A 80 14.28 -4.35 -32.44
CA GLY A 80 13.61 -5.63 -32.63
C GLY A 80 12.21 -5.69 -32.03
N PHE A 81 11.36 -6.44 -32.71
CA PHE A 81 10.10 -6.91 -32.16
C PHE A 81 10.15 -8.43 -32.09
N LEU A 82 9.96 -8.97 -30.92
CA LEU A 82 9.90 -10.39 -30.60
C LEU A 82 8.43 -10.76 -30.34
N PHE A 83 8.01 -11.94 -30.79
CA PHE A 83 6.62 -12.37 -30.72
C PHE A 83 6.50 -13.86 -30.42
N GLY A 84 5.47 -14.20 -29.67
CA GLY A 84 5.09 -15.57 -29.30
C GLY A 84 6.03 -16.18 -28.26
N ASN A 85 5.48 -16.56 -27.12
CA ASN A 85 6.20 -17.18 -26.02
C ASN A 85 7.52 -16.45 -25.67
N VAL A 86 7.46 -15.10 -25.64
CA VAL A 86 8.64 -14.32 -25.37
C VAL A 86 9.09 -14.56 -23.93
N SER A 87 10.35 -14.88 -23.75
CA SER A 87 10.99 -14.96 -22.44
C SER A 87 12.35 -14.26 -22.46
N MET A 88 12.68 -13.60 -21.35
CA MET A 88 13.98 -12.99 -21.13
C MET A 88 14.50 -13.42 -19.75
N VAL A 89 15.78 -13.72 -19.70
CA VAL A 89 16.48 -14.08 -18.46
C VAL A 89 17.78 -13.28 -18.39
N GLU A 90 18.01 -12.63 -17.27
CA GLU A 90 19.26 -11.96 -16.94
C GLU A 90 19.56 -12.20 -15.47
N ASP A 91 20.67 -12.88 -15.18
CA ASP A 91 21.00 -13.36 -13.83
C ASP A 91 19.84 -14.11 -13.16
N VAL A 92 19.25 -13.51 -12.13
CA VAL A 92 18.11 -14.06 -11.38
C VAL A 92 16.77 -13.51 -11.84
N GLN A 93 16.78 -12.48 -12.69
CA GLN A 93 15.56 -11.85 -13.19
C GLN A 93 15.00 -12.58 -14.40
N ASN A 94 13.69 -12.66 -14.44
CA ASN A 94 12.94 -13.28 -15.51
C ASN A 94 11.85 -12.34 -15.99
N LEU A 95 11.58 -12.35 -17.31
CA LEU A 95 10.42 -11.70 -17.92
C LEU A 95 9.78 -12.66 -18.88
N THR A 96 8.45 -12.69 -18.88
CA THR A 96 7.65 -13.31 -19.95
C THR A 96 6.57 -12.37 -20.45
N CYS A 97 6.22 -12.44 -21.74
CA CYS A 97 5.14 -11.67 -22.36
C CYS A 97 4.73 -12.28 -23.70
N ASP A 98 3.67 -11.77 -24.31
CA ASP A 98 3.27 -12.21 -25.66
C ASP A 98 4.12 -11.57 -26.75
N SER A 99 4.57 -10.31 -26.54
CA SER A 99 5.48 -9.62 -27.43
C SER A 99 6.36 -8.61 -26.73
N LEU A 100 7.57 -8.40 -27.24
CA LEU A 100 8.58 -7.51 -26.68
C LEU A 100 9.17 -6.63 -27.78
N PHE A 101 9.14 -5.31 -27.57
CA PHE A 101 9.93 -4.35 -28.35
C PHE A 101 11.24 -4.06 -27.61
N VAL A 102 12.34 -4.02 -28.36
CA VAL A 102 13.67 -3.68 -27.86
C VAL A 102 14.29 -2.62 -28.76
N ASP A 103 14.72 -1.50 -28.17
CA ASP A 103 15.58 -0.49 -28.81
C ASP A 103 16.92 -0.53 -28.07
N SER A 104 17.86 -1.32 -28.61
CA SER A 104 19.13 -1.59 -27.92
C SER A 104 20.01 -0.35 -27.75
N PRO A 105 20.14 0.57 -28.72
CA PRO A 105 20.91 1.80 -28.54
C PRO A 105 20.38 2.76 -27.48
N LYS A 106 19.07 2.72 -27.20
CA LYS A 106 18.44 3.58 -26.21
C LYS A 106 18.15 2.85 -24.89
N ASP A 107 18.50 1.58 -24.80
CA ASP A 107 18.19 0.73 -23.67
C ASP A 107 16.71 0.79 -23.25
N ILE A 108 15.80 0.78 -24.26
CA ILE A 108 14.36 0.77 -24.05
C ILE A 108 13.82 -0.63 -24.32
N MET A 109 13.01 -1.12 -23.40
CA MET A 109 12.24 -2.34 -23.57
C MET A 109 10.77 -2.06 -23.25
N ILE A 110 9.86 -2.61 -24.10
CA ILE A 110 8.43 -2.53 -23.91
C ILE A 110 7.84 -3.93 -24.10
N ALA A 111 7.35 -4.53 -23.02
CA ALA A 111 6.67 -5.80 -23.03
C ALA A 111 5.15 -5.57 -23.11
N TYR A 112 4.48 -6.35 -23.96
CA TYR A 112 3.04 -6.24 -24.22
C TYR A 112 2.35 -7.57 -23.96
N SER A 113 1.20 -7.48 -23.33
CA SER A 113 0.25 -8.54 -23.03
C SER A 113 0.83 -9.67 -22.18
N ASN A 114 0.08 -10.02 -21.14
CA ASN A 114 0.46 -11.09 -20.21
C ASN A 114 1.89 -10.90 -19.65
N THR A 115 2.26 -9.66 -19.35
CA THR A 115 3.61 -9.39 -18.87
C THR A 115 3.78 -9.85 -17.42
N HIS A 116 4.85 -10.59 -17.17
CA HIS A 116 5.25 -11.05 -15.85
C HIS A 116 6.75 -10.88 -15.71
N VAL A 117 7.17 -10.11 -14.72
CA VAL A 117 8.58 -9.94 -14.30
C VAL A 117 8.71 -10.44 -12.88
N TRP A 118 9.72 -11.25 -12.62
CA TRP A 118 9.97 -11.76 -11.28
C TRP A 118 11.43 -12.13 -11.05
N ASP A 119 11.80 -12.14 -9.78
CA ASP A 119 13.02 -12.75 -9.27
C ASP A 119 12.73 -13.52 -7.96
N THR A 120 13.72 -13.71 -7.12
CA THR A 120 13.57 -14.39 -5.82
C THR A 120 12.88 -13.53 -4.76
N THR A 121 12.70 -12.23 -4.99
CA THR A 121 12.23 -11.25 -3.99
C THR A 121 10.89 -10.63 -4.35
N TYR A 122 10.56 -10.53 -5.63
CA TYR A 122 9.30 -9.92 -6.09
C TYR A 122 8.71 -10.60 -7.32
N SER A 123 7.43 -10.31 -7.54
CA SER A 123 6.67 -10.68 -8.75
C SER A 123 5.79 -9.51 -9.16
N LEU A 124 5.92 -9.06 -10.42
CA LEU A 124 5.13 -7.97 -11.01
C LEU A 124 4.41 -8.46 -12.27
N VAL A 125 3.10 -8.32 -12.27
CA VAL A 125 2.23 -8.66 -13.41
C VAL A 125 1.53 -7.40 -13.90
N ALA A 126 1.41 -7.21 -15.22
CA ALA A 126 0.67 -6.11 -15.83
C ALA A 126 0.28 -6.43 -17.28
N ASP A 127 -0.56 -5.59 -17.91
CA ASP A 127 -0.86 -5.70 -19.33
C ASP A 127 0.33 -5.24 -20.19
N THR A 128 1.03 -4.19 -19.75
CA THR A 128 2.18 -3.62 -20.46
C THR A 128 3.24 -3.16 -19.48
N LEU A 129 4.50 -3.42 -19.78
CA LEU A 129 5.64 -2.97 -18.98
C LEU A 129 6.57 -2.13 -19.87
N PHE A 130 6.92 -0.93 -19.38
CA PHE A 130 7.91 -0.03 -19.98
C PHE A 130 9.14 0.01 -19.09
N TYR A 131 10.30 -0.11 -19.68
CA TYR A 131 11.58 0.05 -19.02
C TYR A 131 12.49 0.97 -19.81
N PHE A 132 13.11 1.96 -19.14
CA PHE A 132 14.01 2.97 -19.69
C PHE A 132 15.28 2.98 -18.83
N SER A 133 16.31 2.28 -19.28
CA SER A 133 17.54 2.12 -18.53
C SER A 133 18.30 3.45 -18.35
N GLU A 134 18.37 4.30 -19.40
CA GLU A 134 19.04 5.61 -19.30
C GLU A 134 18.42 6.56 -18.25
N LEU A 135 17.14 6.35 -17.93
CA LEU A 135 16.39 7.16 -16.96
C LEU A 135 16.22 6.46 -15.62
N ASP A 136 16.76 5.26 -15.49
CA ASP A 136 16.54 4.35 -14.37
C ASP A 136 15.09 4.38 -13.89
N SER A 137 14.19 4.18 -14.83
CA SER A 137 12.76 4.31 -14.62
C SER A 137 11.96 3.21 -15.35
N GLY A 138 10.80 2.90 -14.82
CA GLY A 138 9.90 1.94 -15.42
C GLY A 138 8.46 2.14 -15.01
N SER A 139 7.55 1.55 -15.77
CA SER A 139 6.14 1.53 -15.42
C SER A 139 5.45 0.25 -15.87
N ALA A 140 4.62 -0.28 -15.00
CA ALA A 140 3.70 -1.37 -15.26
C ALA A 140 2.28 -0.79 -15.39
N ASN A 141 1.62 -1.02 -16.51
CA ASN A 141 0.35 -0.41 -16.83
C ASN A 141 -0.71 -1.48 -17.15
N GLY A 142 -1.93 -1.23 -16.70
CA GLY A 142 -3.08 -2.13 -16.85
C GLY A 142 -3.04 -3.26 -15.82
N ASN A 143 -3.96 -3.22 -14.85
CA ASN A 143 -4.12 -4.22 -13.81
C ASN A 143 -2.80 -4.60 -13.10
N ALA A 144 -1.93 -3.61 -12.88
CA ALA A 144 -0.62 -3.85 -12.31
C ALA A 144 -0.72 -4.43 -10.90
N THR A 145 -0.03 -5.53 -10.66
CA THR A 145 0.02 -6.20 -9.36
C THR A 145 1.48 -6.52 -9.04
N LEU A 146 1.97 -5.91 -7.97
CA LEU A 146 3.28 -6.18 -7.40
C LEU A 146 3.10 -6.97 -6.10
N ILE A 147 3.80 -8.08 -6.00
CA ILE A 147 3.89 -8.91 -4.79
C ILE A 147 5.34 -8.90 -4.35
N GLN A 148 5.58 -8.51 -3.11
CA GLN A 148 6.91 -8.52 -2.52
C GLN A 148 6.80 -8.90 -1.04
N ASP A 149 7.53 -9.92 -0.60
CA ASP A 149 7.42 -10.49 0.73
C ASP A 149 5.95 -10.79 1.10
N LYS A 150 5.41 -10.06 2.07
CA LYS A 150 4.02 -10.18 2.54
C LYS A 150 3.10 -9.06 2.03
N GLN A 151 3.65 -8.15 1.24
CA GLN A 151 2.91 -7.01 0.71
C GLN A 151 2.43 -7.29 -0.72
N THR A 152 1.20 -6.90 -1.00
CA THR A 152 0.63 -6.86 -2.35
C THR A 152 0.15 -5.47 -2.65
N ILE A 153 0.67 -4.88 -3.73
CA ILE A 153 0.27 -3.57 -4.23
C ILE A 153 -0.44 -3.77 -5.57
N LYS A 154 -1.64 -3.22 -5.72
CA LYS A 154 -2.39 -3.21 -6.98
C LYS A 154 -2.72 -1.78 -7.37
N GLY A 155 -2.80 -1.55 -8.67
CA GLY A 155 -3.21 -0.28 -9.25
C GLY A 155 -3.40 -0.39 -10.75
N ASP A 156 -3.98 0.63 -11.36
CA ASP A 156 -4.05 0.70 -12.83
C ASP A 156 -2.66 0.90 -13.42
N ARG A 157 -1.76 1.53 -12.65
CA ARG A 157 -0.37 1.77 -13.00
C ARG A 157 0.53 1.75 -11.76
N ILE A 158 1.69 1.09 -11.86
CA ILE A 158 2.77 1.14 -10.88
C ILE A 158 4.01 1.69 -11.57
N GLU A 159 4.63 2.71 -10.99
CA GLU A 159 5.79 3.42 -11.53
C GLU A 159 6.95 3.38 -10.55
N TYR A 160 8.12 3.37 -11.11
CA TYR A 160 9.39 3.52 -10.45
C TYR A 160 10.16 4.63 -11.16
N PHE A 161 10.74 5.55 -10.43
CA PHE A 161 11.53 6.64 -10.98
C PHE A 161 12.59 7.13 -9.98
N GLU A 162 13.75 7.46 -10.51
CA GLU A 162 14.82 8.10 -9.74
C GLU A 162 14.43 9.56 -9.43
N ILE A 163 14.71 10.02 -8.21
CA ILE A 163 14.48 11.41 -7.84
C ILE A 163 15.67 12.23 -8.32
N PRO A 164 15.48 13.23 -9.21
CA PRO A 164 16.56 14.09 -9.65
C PRO A 164 17.26 14.76 -8.46
N GLU A 165 18.60 14.77 -8.47
CA GLU A 165 19.47 15.39 -7.46
C GLU A 165 19.52 14.65 -6.09
N SER A 166 18.98 13.44 -6.01
CA SER A 166 19.16 12.57 -4.85
C SER A 166 19.53 11.15 -5.32
N ASP A 167 20.19 10.37 -4.46
CA ASP A 167 20.40 8.94 -4.72
C ASP A 167 19.13 8.12 -4.40
N GLY A 168 17.98 8.82 -4.26
CA GLY A 168 16.72 8.27 -3.83
C GLY A 168 15.87 7.80 -5.00
N VAL A 169 15.08 6.78 -4.73
CA VAL A 169 14.12 6.20 -5.64
C VAL A 169 12.73 6.35 -5.07
N SER A 170 11.80 6.78 -5.90
CA SER A 170 10.38 6.86 -5.56
C SER A 170 9.57 5.85 -6.33
N TYR A 171 8.54 5.37 -5.69
CA TYR A 171 7.54 4.48 -6.28
C TYR A 171 6.17 5.13 -6.20
N ALA A 172 5.37 4.95 -7.22
CA ALA A 172 3.99 5.41 -7.23
C ALA A 172 3.06 4.34 -7.77
N ALA A 173 1.94 4.12 -7.07
CA ALA A 173 0.81 3.37 -7.58
C ALA A 173 -0.35 4.34 -7.83
N ARG A 174 -1.01 4.23 -8.98
CA ARG A 174 -2.09 5.12 -9.41
C ARG A 174 -3.28 4.36 -9.98
N GLY A 175 -4.46 4.90 -9.70
CA GLY A 175 -5.75 4.35 -10.13
C GLY A 175 -6.13 3.07 -9.38
N ASN A 176 -7.26 3.10 -8.69
CA ASN A 176 -7.80 1.95 -7.94
C ASN A 176 -6.76 1.24 -7.06
N VAL A 177 -5.94 2.04 -6.35
CA VAL A 177 -4.84 1.51 -5.57
C VAL A 177 -5.34 0.74 -4.36
N SER A 178 -4.81 -0.46 -4.17
CA SER A 178 -4.93 -1.24 -2.94
C SER A 178 -3.58 -1.78 -2.50
N ILE A 179 -3.25 -1.59 -1.23
CA ILE A 179 -2.03 -2.10 -0.59
C ILE A 179 -2.48 -3.01 0.55
N THR A 180 -2.10 -4.28 0.46
CA THR A 180 -2.47 -5.30 1.46
C THR A 180 -1.21 -5.84 2.12
N GLU A 181 -1.17 -5.88 3.44
CA GLU A 181 -0.07 -6.44 4.21
C GLU A 181 -0.58 -6.98 5.56
N GLU A 182 -0.33 -8.23 5.86
CA GLU A 182 -0.63 -8.88 7.17
C GLU A 182 -2.02 -8.57 7.74
N GLY A 183 -3.06 -8.54 6.88
CA GLY A 183 -4.44 -8.26 7.29
C GLY A 183 -4.82 -6.79 7.28
N ARG A 184 -3.89 -5.88 7.00
CA ARG A 184 -4.17 -4.46 6.74
C ARG A 184 -4.47 -4.24 5.28
N LEU A 185 -5.34 -3.28 5.03
CA LEU A 185 -5.71 -2.84 3.69
C LEU A 185 -5.70 -1.32 3.63
N ALA A 186 -4.83 -0.75 2.80
CA ALA A 186 -4.96 0.65 2.41
C ALA A 186 -5.55 0.74 1.00
N THR A 187 -6.49 1.65 0.80
CA THR A 187 -7.09 1.94 -0.51
C THR A 187 -7.03 3.44 -0.79
N CYS A 188 -6.75 3.81 -2.03
CA CYS A 188 -6.67 5.22 -2.46
C CYS A 188 -6.68 5.32 -3.99
N GLY A 189 -6.69 6.54 -4.52
CA GLY A 189 -6.48 6.75 -5.96
C GLY A 189 -5.01 6.89 -6.34
N GLU A 190 -4.16 7.30 -5.39
CA GLU A 190 -2.72 7.44 -5.57
C GLU A 190 -1.98 7.13 -4.26
N ALA A 191 -0.94 6.31 -4.35
CA ALA A 191 0.02 6.07 -3.28
C ALA A 191 1.42 6.40 -3.79
N ILE A 192 2.19 7.20 -3.05
CA ILE A 192 3.57 7.58 -3.36
C ILE A 192 4.44 7.19 -2.17
N TYR A 193 5.49 6.45 -2.42
CA TYR A 193 6.51 6.12 -1.45
C TYR A 193 7.83 6.83 -1.80
N ASP A 194 8.26 7.72 -0.92
CA ASP A 194 9.55 8.40 -0.96
C ASP A 194 10.51 7.65 -0.03
N ARG A 195 11.35 6.84 -0.61
CA ARG A 195 12.28 5.98 0.11
C ARG A 195 13.34 6.77 0.87
N GLU A 196 13.86 7.83 0.27
CA GLU A 196 14.93 8.64 0.86
C GLU A 196 14.48 9.26 2.19
N ASN A 197 13.24 9.75 2.22
CA ASN A 197 12.67 10.41 3.39
C ASN A 197 11.84 9.47 4.28
N GLY A 198 11.72 8.19 3.92
CA GLY A 198 10.91 7.23 4.66
C GLY A 198 9.42 7.65 4.74
N LYS A 199 8.86 8.19 3.65
CA LYS A 199 7.49 8.75 3.67
C LYS A 199 6.58 8.05 2.69
N THR A 200 5.37 7.73 3.15
CA THR A 200 4.27 7.29 2.29
C THR A 200 3.16 8.34 2.30
N THR A 201 2.71 8.71 1.12
CA THR A 201 1.57 9.62 0.93
C THR A 201 0.45 8.88 0.20
N LEU A 202 -0.73 8.84 0.81
CA LEU A 202 -1.95 8.30 0.20
C LEU A 202 -2.89 9.46 -0.12
N ARG A 203 -3.39 9.52 -1.37
CA ARG A 203 -4.24 10.58 -1.91
C ARG A 203 -5.46 10.03 -2.61
N ILE A 204 -6.45 10.91 -2.80
CA ILE A 204 -7.70 10.61 -3.51
C ILE A 204 -8.50 9.54 -2.76
N LYS A 205 -9.24 10.01 -1.75
CA LYS A 205 -10.08 9.20 -0.86
C LYS A 205 -9.31 8.08 -0.15
N PRO A 206 -8.19 8.40 0.49
CA PRO A 206 -7.41 7.39 1.19
C PRO A 206 -8.18 6.83 2.38
N LYS A 207 -8.05 5.52 2.56
CA LYS A 207 -8.62 4.78 3.68
C LYS A 207 -7.67 3.67 4.09
N ILE A 208 -7.39 3.55 5.37
CA ILE A 208 -6.67 2.43 5.97
C ILE A 208 -7.64 1.63 6.82
N LEU A 209 -7.67 0.33 6.62
CA LEU A 209 -8.41 -0.65 7.42
C LEU A 209 -7.39 -1.58 8.09
N ASP A 210 -7.45 -1.66 9.42
CA ASP A 210 -6.64 -2.57 10.23
C ASP A 210 -7.53 -3.18 11.32
N ASN A 211 -7.66 -4.51 11.35
CA ASN A 211 -8.50 -5.23 12.33
C ASN A 211 -9.91 -4.62 12.51
N ASN A 212 -10.57 -4.26 11.42
CA ASN A 212 -11.85 -3.55 11.36
C ASN A 212 -11.84 -2.09 11.83
N GLN A 213 -10.70 -1.57 12.30
CA GLN A 213 -10.53 -0.14 12.53
C GLN A 213 -10.31 0.58 11.20
N THR A 214 -10.87 1.76 11.08
CA THR A 214 -10.74 2.57 9.87
C THR A 214 -10.13 3.92 10.18
N ILE A 215 -9.21 4.37 9.33
CA ILE A 215 -8.71 5.74 9.32
C ILE A 215 -8.87 6.29 7.91
N ALA A 216 -9.44 7.46 7.76
CA ALA A 216 -9.68 8.12 6.48
C ALA A 216 -9.52 9.64 6.60
N GLY A 217 -9.36 10.32 5.47
CA GLY A 217 -9.28 11.78 5.40
C GLY A 217 -9.04 12.26 3.97
N SER A 218 -8.70 13.53 3.80
CA SER A 218 -8.38 14.09 2.48
C SER A 218 -7.10 13.49 1.89
N GLU A 219 -6.07 13.39 2.72
CA GLU A 219 -4.79 12.76 2.44
C GLU A 219 -4.30 12.08 3.73
N ILE A 220 -3.46 11.05 3.59
CA ILE A 220 -2.80 10.38 4.73
C ILE A 220 -1.29 10.37 4.47
N PHE A 221 -0.54 10.94 5.39
CA PHE A 221 0.92 10.94 5.40
C PHE A 221 1.40 10.01 6.51
N LEU A 222 2.30 9.10 6.16
CA LEU A 222 2.94 8.17 7.07
C LEU A 222 4.44 8.42 7.03
N GLU A 223 5.09 8.53 8.18
CA GLU A 223 6.54 8.68 8.29
C GLU A 223 7.13 7.49 9.03
N TYR A 224 8.23 6.97 8.49
CA TYR A 224 8.94 5.81 9.00
C TYR A 224 10.39 6.18 9.33
N ASP A 225 10.93 5.50 10.32
CA ASP A 225 12.33 5.52 10.68
C ASP A 225 12.81 4.07 10.77
N GLU A 226 13.79 3.68 9.95
CA GLU A 226 14.26 2.30 9.82
C GLU A 226 13.08 1.29 9.66
N ASP A 227 12.14 1.61 8.77
CA ASP A 227 10.93 0.81 8.50
C ASP A 227 9.91 0.70 9.66
N VAL A 228 10.10 1.50 10.71
CA VAL A 228 9.15 1.57 11.84
C VAL A 228 8.31 2.83 11.71
N LEU A 229 6.98 2.70 11.73
CA LEU A 229 6.06 3.83 11.69
C LEU A 229 6.28 4.73 12.92
N LYS A 230 6.52 6.01 12.68
CA LYS A 230 6.74 7.06 13.69
C LYS A 230 5.58 8.03 13.81
N SER A 231 5.01 8.42 12.67
CA SER A 231 3.89 9.36 12.68
C SER A 231 2.88 9.07 11.57
N LEU A 232 1.65 9.47 11.84
CA LEU A 232 0.54 9.54 10.90
C LEU A 232 -0.05 10.95 10.96
N PHE A 233 -0.27 11.54 9.79
CA PHE A 233 -0.86 12.87 9.68
C PHE A 233 -1.94 12.92 8.63
N ILE A 234 -3.10 13.49 9.00
CA ILE A 234 -4.23 13.79 8.13
C ILE A 234 -4.50 15.28 8.22
N PRO A 235 -4.33 16.07 7.14
CA PRO A 235 -4.41 17.52 7.16
C PRO A 235 -5.86 18.05 7.17
N SER A 236 -6.82 17.28 6.71
CA SER A 236 -8.24 17.66 6.73
C SER A 236 -9.17 16.46 6.61
N GLU A 237 -10.43 16.67 7.05
CA GLU A 237 -11.49 15.65 6.97
C GLU A 237 -11.13 14.34 7.72
N ALA A 238 -10.44 14.48 8.83
CA ALA A 238 -9.99 13.33 9.60
C ALA A 238 -11.15 12.57 10.22
N HIS A 239 -11.21 11.28 9.98
CA HIS A 239 -12.21 10.36 10.51
C HIS A 239 -11.57 9.02 10.86
N ALA A 240 -11.80 8.56 12.08
CA ALA A 240 -11.38 7.24 12.54
C ALA A 240 -12.55 6.52 13.20
N THR A 241 -12.68 5.22 12.94
CA THR A 241 -13.70 4.38 13.58
C THR A 241 -13.06 3.14 14.19
N HIS A 242 -13.64 2.69 15.28
CA HIS A 242 -13.22 1.47 15.96
C HIS A 242 -14.45 0.63 16.36
N PRO A 243 -14.58 -0.62 15.87
CA PRO A 243 -15.63 -1.52 16.35
C PRO A 243 -15.29 -2.03 17.74
N SER A 244 -16.26 -1.99 18.63
CA SER A 244 -16.17 -2.53 19.97
C SER A 244 -17.30 -3.55 20.22
N THR A 245 -17.00 -4.60 20.95
CA THR A 245 -17.97 -5.66 21.29
C THR A 245 -17.91 -5.95 22.76
N GLY A 246 -19.04 -6.25 23.34
CA GLY A 246 -19.15 -6.65 24.73
C GLY A 246 -20.49 -7.30 25.01
N ILE A 247 -20.80 -7.45 26.29
CA ILE A 247 -22.05 -8.00 26.75
C ILE A 247 -22.80 -6.94 27.55
N ARG A 248 -24.13 -6.99 27.50
CA ARG A 248 -24.99 -6.32 28.43
C ARG A 248 -25.48 -7.36 29.41
N GLN A 249 -25.38 -7.10 30.72
CA GLN A 249 -25.89 -7.96 31.78
C GLN A 249 -27.00 -7.25 32.53
N TRP A 250 -28.05 -7.96 32.85
CA TRP A 250 -29.08 -7.48 33.74
C TRP A 250 -29.63 -8.62 34.58
N THR A 251 -30.29 -8.29 35.68
CA THR A 251 -30.91 -9.26 36.57
C THR A 251 -32.42 -9.06 36.59
N GLU A 252 -33.17 -10.14 36.59
CA GLU A 252 -34.61 -10.15 36.79
C GLU A 252 -34.98 -11.12 37.92
N ILE A 253 -36.05 -10.79 38.63
CA ILE A 253 -36.61 -11.70 39.64
C ILE A 253 -37.70 -12.51 38.93
N VAL A 254 -37.47 -13.82 38.77
CA VAL A 254 -38.40 -14.76 38.17
C VAL A 254 -38.73 -15.82 39.22
N ASP A 255 -40.01 -15.93 39.60
CA ASP A 255 -40.52 -16.86 40.61
C ASP A 255 -39.83 -16.75 42.00
N GLY A 256 -39.29 -15.57 42.33
CA GLY A 256 -38.58 -15.29 43.58
C GLY A 256 -37.06 -15.53 43.55
N ASP A 257 -36.55 -16.07 42.48
CA ASP A 257 -35.11 -16.23 42.24
C ASP A 257 -34.56 -15.08 41.39
N THR A 258 -33.34 -14.60 41.69
CA THR A 258 -32.63 -13.61 40.90
C THR A 258 -31.90 -14.33 39.77
N LEU A 259 -32.28 -14.09 38.52
CA LEU A 259 -31.64 -14.63 37.33
C LEU A 259 -30.85 -13.54 36.66
N THR A 260 -29.64 -13.87 36.18
CA THR A 260 -28.80 -12.98 35.37
C THR A 260 -28.96 -13.37 33.92
N PHE A 261 -29.23 -12.37 33.09
CA PHE A 261 -29.34 -12.47 31.65
C PHE A 261 -28.20 -11.75 30.99
N GLU A 262 -27.80 -12.21 29.81
CA GLU A 262 -26.72 -11.61 29.00
C GLU A 262 -27.16 -11.46 27.55
N ASP A 263 -26.75 -10.35 26.93
CA ASP A 263 -26.94 -10.10 25.51
C ASP A 263 -25.62 -9.58 24.90
N SER A 264 -25.30 -10.03 23.69
CA SER A 264 -24.08 -9.59 22.98
C SER A 264 -24.35 -8.30 22.26
N LEU A 265 -23.50 -7.29 22.46
CA LEU A 265 -23.60 -5.98 21.85
C LEU A 265 -22.40 -5.71 20.96
N SER A 266 -22.66 -5.02 19.84
CA SER A 266 -21.63 -4.50 18.95
C SER A 266 -21.87 -3.02 18.70
N PHE A 267 -20.82 -2.23 18.86
CA PHE A 267 -20.85 -0.79 18.67
C PHE A 267 -19.72 -0.36 17.75
N THR A 268 -19.77 0.88 17.31
CA THR A 268 -18.67 1.53 16.61
C THR A 268 -18.34 2.82 17.32
N ASP A 269 -17.13 2.92 17.83
CA ASP A 269 -16.58 4.18 18.32
C ASP A 269 -16.23 5.06 17.13
N ASP A 270 -16.47 6.35 17.24
CA ASP A 270 -16.33 7.31 16.15
C ASP A 270 -15.51 8.52 16.63
N MET A 271 -14.58 8.95 15.80
CA MET A 271 -13.67 10.05 16.09
C MET A 271 -13.53 10.92 14.85
N THR A 272 -13.88 12.20 14.95
CA THR A 272 -13.76 13.15 13.84
C THR A 272 -13.04 14.42 14.24
N GLY A 273 -12.44 15.07 13.26
CA GLY A 273 -11.78 16.36 13.41
C GLY A 273 -11.34 16.92 12.07
N SER A 274 -10.95 18.18 12.03
CA SER A 274 -10.34 18.71 10.81
C SER A 274 -8.99 18.04 10.55
N ILE A 275 -8.17 17.87 11.59
CA ILE A 275 -6.80 17.34 11.52
C ILE A 275 -6.67 16.17 12.48
N LEU A 276 -5.91 15.14 12.06
CA LEU A 276 -5.48 14.05 12.94
C LEU A 276 -3.97 13.89 12.89
N ARG A 277 -3.34 13.75 14.07
CA ARG A 277 -1.93 13.39 14.24
C ARG A 277 -1.83 12.17 15.15
N GLY A 278 -1.19 11.12 14.68
CA GLY A 278 -0.84 9.93 15.45
C GLY A 278 0.67 9.85 15.66
N PHE A 279 1.11 9.47 16.85
CA PHE A 279 2.52 9.30 17.20
C PHE A 279 2.75 7.88 17.69
N PHE A 280 3.89 7.31 17.32
CA PHE A 280 4.20 5.91 17.56
C PHE A 280 5.62 5.75 18.09
N THR A 281 5.79 4.87 19.05
CA THR A 281 7.09 4.37 19.52
C THR A 281 7.16 2.87 19.23
N ASP A 282 8.22 2.44 18.56
CA ASP A 282 8.39 1.05 18.09
C ASP A 282 7.19 0.50 17.30
N GLY A 283 6.49 1.38 16.55
CA GLY A 283 5.31 1.03 15.78
C GLY A 283 4.03 0.84 16.61
N ILE A 284 4.07 1.15 17.90
CA ILE A 284 2.92 1.15 18.82
C ILE A 284 2.44 2.58 19.00
N MET A 285 1.14 2.82 18.96
CA MET A 285 0.57 4.16 19.14
C MET A 285 0.72 4.64 20.58
N ASP A 286 1.40 5.77 20.76
CA ASP A 286 1.53 6.45 22.05
C ASP A 286 0.42 7.46 22.26
N SER A 287 0.11 8.23 21.23
CA SER A 287 -0.90 9.27 21.30
C SER A 287 -1.56 9.56 19.96
N MET A 288 -2.80 10.02 20.04
CA MET A 288 -3.57 10.56 18.94
C MET A 288 -4.08 11.93 19.31
N ARG A 289 -4.01 12.89 18.38
CA ARG A 289 -4.53 14.23 18.54
C ARG A 289 -5.44 14.60 17.39
N LEU A 290 -6.68 14.95 17.73
CA LEU A 290 -7.69 15.50 16.83
C LEU A 290 -7.79 17.01 17.06
N GLU A 291 -7.81 17.78 16.00
CA GLU A 291 -7.87 19.24 16.04
C GLU A 291 -8.98 19.78 15.11
N GLY A 292 -9.60 20.88 15.52
CA GLY A 292 -10.63 21.60 14.76
C GLY A 292 -11.97 20.88 14.78
N MET A 293 -12.86 21.34 15.67
CA MET A 293 -14.18 20.75 15.91
C MET A 293 -14.09 19.24 16.18
N ALA A 294 -13.15 18.87 17.05
CA ALA A 294 -12.91 17.48 17.38
C ALA A 294 -14.10 16.88 18.12
N THR A 295 -14.51 15.69 17.74
CA THR A 295 -15.56 14.92 18.42
C THR A 295 -15.15 13.48 18.64
N THR A 296 -15.62 12.88 19.73
CA THR A 296 -15.48 11.44 19.97
C THR A 296 -16.77 10.87 20.52
N LEU A 297 -17.12 9.68 20.05
CA LEU A 297 -18.09 8.78 20.64
C LEU A 297 -17.32 7.52 21.06
N TYR A 298 -17.33 7.18 22.33
CA TYR A 298 -16.62 6.04 22.88
C TYR A 298 -17.50 5.19 23.78
N HIS A 299 -17.57 3.88 23.53
CA HIS A 299 -18.33 2.92 24.34
C HIS A 299 -17.44 2.34 25.42
N ILE A 300 -17.94 2.36 26.65
CA ILE A 300 -17.19 2.00 27.87
C ILE A 300 -17.60 0.59 28.29
N PHE A 301 -16.61 -0.25 28.55
CA PHE A 301 -16.75 -1.61 29.03
C PHE A 301 -15.88 -1.83 30.27
N GLU A 302 -16.42 -2.55 31.24
CA GLU A 302 -15.69 -3.05 32.41
C GLU A 302 -15.84 -4.58 32.40
N ASP A 303 -14.74 -5.32 32.39
CA ASP A 303 -14.73 -6.79 32.24
C ASP A 303 -15.62 -7.31 31.09
N SER A 304 -15.59 -6.61 29.96
CA SER A 304 -16.42 -6.86 28.76
C SER A 304 -17.91 -6.53 28.95
N VAL A 305 -18.36 -6.07 30.10
CA VAL A 305 -19.74 -5.63 30.34
C VAL A 305 -19.88 -4.16 29.95
N TYR A 306 -20.86 -3.86 29.11
CA TYR A 306 -21.17 -2.50 28.67
C TYR A 306 -21.64 -1.64 29.84
N GLN A 307 -20.97 -0.51 30.05
CA GLN A 307 -21.28 0.45 31.13
C GLN A 307 -22.02 1.70 30.61
N GLY A 308 -21.89 2.00 29.34
CA GLY A 308 -22.45 3.21 28.75
C GLY A 308 -21.55 3.79 27.66
N LYS A 309 -21.87 5.00 27.24
CA LYS A 309 -21.10 5.74 26.21
C LYS A 309 -20.71 7.12 26.70
N ASN A 310 -19.56 7.58 26.20
CA ASN A 310 -19.11 8.95 26.39
C ASN A 310 -19.04 9.65 25.01
N GLU A 311 -19.71 10.79 24.92
CA GLU A 311 -19.66 11.70 23.79
C GLU A 311 -18.93 12.96 24.22
N ALA A 312 -17.87 13.35 23.53
CA ALA A 312 -17.09 14.54 23.84
C ALA A 312 -16.80 15.37 22.60
N SER A 313 -16.73 16.68 22.79
CA SER A 313 -16.38 17.65 21.73
C SER A 313 -15.56 18.79 22.28
N GLY A 314 -14.68 19.35 21.44
CA GLY A 314 -13.84 20.50 21.77
C GLY A 314 -13.02 20.96 20.56
N ASP A 315 -12.20 22.00 20.76
CA ASP A 315 -11.29 22.45 19.70
C ASP A 315 -10.19 21.41 19.45
N THR A 316 -9.76 20.71 20.51
CA THR A 316 -8.74 19.67 20.44
C THR A 316 -9.07 18.52 21.41
N ILE A 317 -8.93 17.29 20.93
CA ILE A 317 -8.99 16.07 21.73
C ILE A 317 -7.65 15.33 21.62
N ILE A 318 -7.06 15.02 22.76
CA ILE A 318 -5.81 14.25 22.84
C ILE A 318 -6.10 12.95 23.59
N MET A 319 -5.74 11.84 22.99
CA MET A 319 -5.83 10.50 23.55
C MET A 319 -4.44 9.92 23.74
N ASN A 320 -4.13 9.45 24.93
CA ASN A 320 -2.86 8.80 25.26
C ASN A 320 -3.11 7.30 25.48
N PHE A 321 -2.22 6.50 24.94
CA PHE A 321 -2.29 5.04 24.97
C PHE A 321 -1.05 4.47 25.68
N ALA A 322 -1.23 3.34 26.36
CA ALA A 322 -0.14 2.50 26.83
C ALA A 322 -0.51 1.04 26.54
N ASP A 323 0.42 0.29 25.97
CA ASP A 323 0.20 -1.09 25.53
C ASP A 323 -1.03 -1.25 24.60
N ASN A 324 -1.29 -0.22 23.78
CA ASN A 324 -2.48 -0.07 22.92
C ASN A 324 -3.83 0.11 23.66
N ASP A 325 -3.82 0.27 24.97
CA ASP A 325 -5.03 0.59 25.73
C ASP A 325 -5.13 2.10 25.96
N LEU A 326 -6.31 2.67 25.76
CA LEU A 326 -6.60 4.08 26.01
C LEU A 326 -6.48 4.34 27.52
N GLN A 327 -5.55 5.22 27.90
CA GLN A 327 -5.29 5.57 29.30
C GLN A 327 -5.96 6.88 29.68
N LYS A 328 -5.96 7.87 28.78
CA LYS A 328 -6.40 9.21 29.11
C LYS A 328 -6.89 9.96 27.90
N ILE A 329 -7.97 10.71 28.10
CA ILE A 329 -8.52 11.66 27.12
C ILE A 329 -8.46 13.05 27.73
N PHE A 330 -7.92 14.00 26.99
CA PHE A 330 -7.97 15.43 27.29
C PHE A 330 -8.79 16.12 26.23
N VAL A 331 -9.74 16.94 26.64
CA VAL A 331 -10.57 17.79 25.77
C VAL A 331 -10.28 19.24 26.11
N ASN A 332 -9.87 20.03 25.12
CA ASN A 332 -9.48 21.41 25.29
C ASN A 332 -10.25 22.32 24.33
N GLY A 333 -10.60 23.53 24.81
CA GLY A 333 -11.23 24.58 24.03
C GLY A 333 -12.71 24.33 23.80
N GLY A 334 -13.57 25.02 24.55
CA GLY A 334 -15.02 24.88 24.46
C GLY A 334 -15.50 23.47 24.71
N SER A 335 -14.85 22.79 25.67
CA SER A 335 -15.08 21.36 25.88
C SER A 335 -16.46 21.08 26.42
N ARG A 336 -17.13 20.11 25.81
CA ARG A 336 -18.43 19.58 26.22
C ARG A 336 -18.39 18.08 26.17
N GLY A 337 -19.10 17.44 27.08
CA GLY A 337 -19.26 16.00 27.04
C GLY A 337 -20.51 15.54 27.76
N THR A 338 -20.89 14.33 27.40
CA THR A 338 -22.03 13.64 28.00
C THR A 338 -21.66 12.18 28.20
N TYR A 339 -21.67 11.74 29.43
CA TYR A 339 -21.68 10.31 29.73
C TYR A 339 -23.13 9.85 29.86
N THR A 340 -23.49 8.82 29.10
CA THR A 340 -24.80 8.19 29.16
C THR A 340 -24.59 6.75 29.65
N PRO A 341 -24.99 6.43 30.90
CA PRO A 341 -24.87 5.07 31.44
C PRO A 341 -25.79 4.10 30.69
N ASP A 342 -25.50 2.81 30.78
CA ASP A 342 -26.42 1.78 30.27
C ASP A 342 -27.72 1.77 31.09
N SER A 343 -28.86 1.71 30.41
CA SER A 343 -30.20 1.91 31.02
C SER A 343 -30.85 0.63 31.54
N THR A 344 -30.13 -0.48 31.69
CA THR A 344 -30.72 -1.79 32.01
C THR A 344 -30.85 -2.12 33.51
N GLY A 345 -30.62 -1.14 34.43
CA GLY A 345 -30.79 -1.31 35.88
C GLY A 345 -31.95 -0.52 36.46
N ALA A 346 -32.47 -0.96 37.61
CA ALA A 346 -33.62 -0.31 38.28
C ALA A 346 -33.27 1.07 38.91
N ASP A 347 -32.00 1.40 39.07
CA ASP A 347 -31.48 2.65 39.64
C ASP A 347 -30.44 3.26 38.69
N VAL A 348 -30.87 3.65 37.46
CA VAL A 348 -29.95 4.26 36.52
C VAL A 348 -29.91 5.77 36.70
N ASP A 349 -28.74 6.29 37.03
CA ASP A 349 -28.48 7.72 36.98
C ASP A 349 -28.70 8.24 35.54
N GLY A 350 -29.29 9.43 35.41
CA GLY A 350 -29.46 10.07 34.12
C GLY A 350 -28.10 10.47 33.49
N PRO A 351 -28.10 10.94 32.22
CA PRO A 351 -26.90 11.42 31.58
C PRO A 351 -26.16 12.48 32.41
N ILE A 352 -24.83 12.35 32.50
CA ILE A 352 -23.97 13.31 33.17
C ILE A 352 -23.36 14.24 32.12
N HIS A 353 -23.68 15.54 32.23
CA HIS A 353 -23.12 16.57 31.34
C HIS A 353 -21.96 17.28 32.02
N TYR A 354 -20.91 17.57 31.26
CA TYR A 354 -19.77 18.37 31.69
C TYR A 354 -19.39 19.37 30.61
N GLU A 355 -19.02 20.57 31.07
CA GLU A 355 -18.66 21.71 30.21
C GLU A 355 -17.54 22.52 30.88
N SER A 356 -16.53 22.99 30.08
CA SER A 356 -15.43 23.81 30.60
C SER A 356 -14.92 24.81 29.54
#